data_724a7fa19674ea6c96d1e420ded5f21f
#
_entry.id   724a7fa19674ea6c96d1e420ded5f21f
#
_cell.length_a   1.000
_cell.length_b   1.000
_cell.length_c   1.000
_cell.angle_alpha   90.00
_cell.angle_beta   90.00
_cell.angle_gamma   90.00
#
_symmetry.space_group_name_H-M   'P 1'
#
loop_
_entity.id
_entity.type
_entity.pdbx_description
1 polymer ?
#
loop_
_entity_poly.entity_id
_entity_poly.type
_entity_poly.pdbx_seq_one_letter_code
_entity_poly.pdbx_strand_id
1 'polypeptide(L)'
;MADESPVLVEVEAGVAVVTLNRPQKLNALNAALWAELDRRVEELGASDAVRAVVLTGAGRAFCAGADLSGGDGRRSATQILESYEEIAKRQLRLWNLPQPVVAAVHGYCLGRGMELALWCDIVVASADARFGEPEIRDGSFVASVIPWLTNPQRAKLLMLTGDTITAQQAAAMGLVADVVPEGGALTAAKQLAGRLAHLPSGAARAVKRYVGAVQELQGLVAAQKYGSALAALMRSLTAEELGIEELVRIREAQGLRAYLAARDAPFAR
;
A
#
# COMPACT_ATOMS: atom_id res chain seq x y z
N MET A 1 4.40 24.98 15.73
CA MET A 1 4.18 23.54 16.01
C MET A 1 4.05 22.88 14.65
N ALA A 2 4.82 21.82 14.36
CA ALA A 2 4.65 21.09 13.11
C ALA A 2 3.22 20.54 13.06
N ASP A 3 2.61 20.54 11.90
CA ASP A 3 1.27 20.00 11.69
C ASP A 3 1.24 18.54 12.17
N GLU A 4 0.53 18.27 13.27
CA GLU A 4 0.46 16.93 13.88
C GLU A 4 -0.43 15.97 13.08
N SER A 5 -1.02 16.43 11.96
CA SER A 5 -1.85 15.60 11.09
C SER A 5 -1.06 14.40 10.54
N PRO A 6 -1.58 13.18 10.63
CA PRO A 6 -0.91 11.99 10.09
C PRO A 6 -0.90 11.96 8.55
N VAL A 7 -1.63 12.85 7.89
CA VAL A 7 -1.62 13.04 6.42
C VAL A 7 -1.61 14.53 6.12
N LEU A 8 -0.59 14.98 5.38
CA LEU A 8 -0.50 16.35 4.88
C LEU A 8 -0.99 16.43 3.44
N VAL A 9 -1.58 17.56 3.07
CA VAL A 9 -2.01 17.81 1.68
C VAL A 9 -1.58 19.22 1.28
N GLU A 10 -0.83 19.31 0.19
CA GLU A 10 -0.45 20.55 -0.44
C GLU A 10 -1.02 20.55 -1.87
N VAL A 11 -1.60 21.67 -2.30
CA VAL A 11 -2.16 21.80 -3.66
C VAL A 11 -1.47 22.95 -4.38
N GLU A 12 -0.85 22.65 -5.51
CA GLU A 12 -0.18 23.63 -6.36
C GLU A 12 -0.48 23.34 -7.83
N ALA A 13 -0.87 24.32 -8.60
CA ALA A 13 -1.13 24.22 -10.05
C ALA A 13 -2.02 23.02 -10.44
N GLY A 14 -3.05 22.72 -9.63
CA GLY A 14 -3.97 21.62 -9.88
C GLY A 14 -3.44 20.23 -9.50
N VAL A 15 -2.24 20.13 -8.92
CA VAL A 15 -1.66 18.89 -8.40
C VAL A 15 -1.76 18.90 -6.88
N ALA A 16 -2.42 17.90 -6.31
CA ALA A 16 -2.42 17.65 -4.87
C ALA A 16 -1.31 16.66 -4.50
N VAL A 17 -0.43 17.05 -3.59
CA VAL A 17 0.56 16.15 -2.98
C VAL A 17 0.04 15.70 -1.61
N VAL A 18 -0.26 14.43 -1.50
CA VAL A 18 -0.72 13.76 -0.27
C VAL A 18 0.47 13.05 0.36
N THR A 19 0.87 13.47 1.55
CA THR A 19 2.03 12.91 2.24
C THR A 19 1.59 12.16 3.50
N LEU A 20 1.92 10.86 3.58
CA LEU A 20 1.79 10.08 4.81
C LEU A 20 2.81 10.62 5.82
N ASN A 21 2.37 11.12 6.98
CA ASN A 21 3.18 11.90 7.89
C ASN A 21 3.33 11.26 9.28
N ARG A 22 3.90 10.05 9.30
CA ARG A 22 4.34 9.36 10.52
C ARG A 22 5.79 8.86 10.34
N PRO A 23 6.77 9.73 9.99
CA PRO A 23 8.12 9.30 9.58
C PRO A 23 8.86 8.52 10.67
N GLN A 24 8.62 8.81 11.95
CA GLN A 24 9.17 8.10 13.11
C GLN A 24 8.70 6.64 13.22
N LYS A 25 7.61 6.29 12.54
CA LYS A 25 7.04 4.94 12.42
C LYS A 25 7.09 4.41 10.98
N LEU A 26 7.97 4.97 10.13
CA LEU A 26 8.07 4.63 8.70
C LEU A 26 6.71 4.68 7.98
N ASN A 27 5.86 5.63 8.37
CA ASN A 27 4.51 5.83 7.84
C ASN A 27 3.59 4.60 7.96
N ALA A 28 3.82 3.75 8.98
CA ALA A 28 2.98 2.59 9.23
C ALA A 28 1.51 2.99 9.46
N LEU A 29 0.61 2.23 8.85
CA LEU A 29 -0.82 2.50 8.75
C LEU A 29 -1.54 2.08 10.04
N ASN A 30 -1.89 3.05 10.86
CA ASN A 30 -2.78 2.88 12.01
C ASN A 30 -4.17 3.47 11.73
N ALA A 31 -5.09 3.33 12.69
CA ALA A 31 -6.47 3.80 12.53
C ALA A 31 -6.56 5.32 12.25
N ALA A 32 -5.73 6.13 12.92
CA ALA A 32 -5.74 7.58 12.77
C ALA A 32 -5.25 8.00 11.37
N LEU A 33 -4.18 7.38 10.85
CA LEU A 33 -3.67 7.66 9.51
C LEU A 33 -4.69 7.23 8.45
N TRP A 34 -5.31 6.05 8.62
CA TRP A 34 -6.36 5.59 7.71
C TRP A 34 -7.56 6.53 7.68
N ALA A 35 -8.06 6.95 8.85
CA ALA A 35 -9.22 7.85 8.93
C ALA A 35 -8.93 9.20 8.25
N GLU A 36 -7.74 9.75 8.46
CA GLU A 36 -7.35 11.01 7.83
C GLU A 36 -7.13 10.85 6.31
N LEU A 37 -6.50 9.75 5.88
CA LEU A 37 -6.32 9.46 4.45
C LEU A 37 -7.67 9.30 3.75
N ASP A 38 -8.63 8.58 4.33
CA ASP A 38 -9.98 8.42 3.81
C ASP A 38 -10.66 9.78 3.62
N ARG A 39 -10.58 10.65 4.64
CA ARG A 39 -11.15 12.00 4.60
C ARG A 39 -10.52 12.84 3.47
N ARG A 40 -9.17 12.79 3.33
CA ARG A 40 -8.48 13.51 2.26
C ARG A 40 -8.81 12.98 0.88
N VAL A 41 -8.89 11.67 0.70
CA VAL A 41 -9.31 11.06 -0.57
C VAL A 41 -10.70 11.51 -0.97
N GLU A 42 -11.64 11.57 -0.02
CA GLU A 42 -13.00 12.05 -0.28
C GLU A 42 -13.03 13.53 -0.68
N GLU A 43 -12.32 14.39 0.06
CA GLU A 43 -12.20 15.83 -0.24
C GLU A 43 -11.59 16.07 -1.64
N LEU A 44 -10.52 15.34 -1.97
CA LEU A 44 -9.86 15.44 -3.28
C LEU A 44 -10.78 14.97 -4.40
N GLY A 45 -11.52 13.88 -4.18
CA GLY A 45 -12.49 13.36 -5.15
C GLY A 45 -13.61 14.34 -5.50
N ALA A 46 -14.02 15.16 -4.52
CA ALA A 46 -15.04 16.19 -4.70
C ALA A 46 -14.49 17.53 -5.23
N SER A 47 -13.19 17.71 -5.34
CA SER A 47 -12.57 18.98 -5.71
C SER A 47 -12.42 19.13 -7.22
N ASP A 48 -13.03 20.17 -7.79
CA ASP A 48 -12.82 20.56 -9.19
C ASP A 48 -11.46 21.25 -9.42
N ALA A 49 -10.84 21.78 -8.37
CA ALA A 49 -9.54 22.45 -8.45
C ALA A 49 -8.38 21.45 -8.57
N VAL A 50 -8.56 20.20 -8.12
CA VAL A 50 -7.55 19.15 -8.20
C VAL A 50 -7.71 18.35 -9.48
N ARG A 51 -6.64 18.26 -10.25
CA ARG A 51 -6.59 17.61 -11.56
C ARG A 51 -5.76 16.32 -11.55
N ALA A 52 -4.79 16.21 -10.65
CA ALA A 52 -3.98 15.02 -10.45
C ALA A 52 -3.54 14.95 -8.97
N VAL A 53 -3.25 13.75 -8.49
CA VAL A 53 -2.81 13.49 -7.12
C VAL A 53 -1.47 12.78 -7.13
N VAL A 54 -0.56 13.18 -6.25
CA VAL A 54 0.68 12.46 -5.92
C VAL A 54 0.55 11.95 -4.50
N LEU A 55 0.76 10.66 -4.27
CA LEU A 55 0.82 10.04 -2.95
C LEU A 55 2.27 9.69 -2.61
N THR A 56 2.74 10.13 -1.45
CA THR A 56 4.11 9.86 -0.99
C THR A 56 4.17 9.68 0.53
N GLY A 57 5.34 9.35 1.07
CA GLY A 57 5.60 9.27 2.51
C GLY A 57 6.61 10.32 2.97
N ALA A 58 6.48 10.83 4.19
CA ALA A 58 7.47 11.68 4.80
C ALA A 58 8.68 10.87 5.30
N GLY A 59 9.87 11.48 5.31
CA GLY A 59 11.08 10.87 5.85
C GLY A 59 11.69 9.82 4.94
N ARG A 60 12.13 8.68 5.50
CA ARG A 60 12.97 7.68 4.81
C ARG A 60 12.21 6.50 4.20
N ALA A 61 10.89 6.52 4.18
CA ALA A 61 10.09 5.43 3.64
C ALA A 61 8.77 5.94 3.07
N PHE A 62 8.29 5.28 2.04
CA PHE A 62 6.91 5.48 1.59
C PHE A 62 5.94 5.01 2.68
N CYS A 63 5.93 3.71 2.98
CA CYS A 63 5.09 3.12 4.02
C CYS A 63 5.56 1.69 4.34
N ALA A 64 5.78 1.39 5.62
CA ALA A 64 6.23 0.07 6.07
C ALA A 64 5.07 -0.94 6.32
N GLY A 65 3.84 -0.62 5.92
CA GLY A 65 2.69 -1.50 6.08
C GLY A 65 1.83 -1.21 7.30
N ALA A 66 1.17 -2.22 7.84
CA ALA A 66 0.33 -2.08 9.02
C ALA A 66 1.15 -1.70 10.27
N ASP A 67 0.60 -0.85 11.14
CA ASP A 67 1.24 -0.53 12.42
C ASP A 67 1.11 -1.72 13.39
N LEU A 68 2.21 -2.44 13.58
CA LEU A 68 2.29 -3.61 14.46
C LEU A 68 2.52 -3.24 15.94
N SER A 69 2.61 -1.95 16.30
CA SER A 69 2.88 -1.53 17.68
C SER A 69 1.64 -1.62 18.59
N GLY A 70 0.43 -1.65 18.03
CA GLY A 70 -0.79 -1.96 18.75
C GLY A 70 -0.92 -3.46 18.99
N GLY A 71 -1.24 -3.88 20.23
CA GLY A 71 -1.57 -5.28 20.49
C GLY A 71 -2.81 -5.69 19.69
N ASP A 72 -2.78 -6.88 19.10
CA ASP A 72 -3.97 -7.50 18.56
C ASP A 72 -4.86 -7.95 19.73
N GLY A 73 -5.68 -7.02 20.23
CA GLY A 73 -6.75 -7.40 21.17
C GLY A 73 -7.54 -8.56 20.56
N ARG A 74 -8.07 -9.46 21.42
CA ARG A 74 -8.94 -10.57 20.96
C ARG A 74 -10.12 -9.99 20.18
N ARG A 75 -10.09 -10.16 18.85
CA ARG A 75 -11.18 -9.80 17.95
C ARG A 75 -11.95 -11.05 17.54
N SER A 76 -13.26 -10.95 17.42
CA SER A 76 -14.07 -12.02 16.84
C SER A 76 -13.75 -12.18 15.34
N ALA A 77 -14.02 -13.36 14.77
CA ALA A 77 -13.86 -13.59 13.33
C ALA A 77 -14.65 -12.57 12.49
N THR A 78 -15.83 -12.17 12.94
CA THR A 78 -16.64 -11.13 12.30
C THR A 78 -15.93 -9.77 12.29
N GLN A 79 -15.38 -9.34 13.43
CA GLN A 79 -14.63 -8.08 13.51
C GLN A 79 -13.36 -8.09 12.65
N ILE A 80 -12.73 -9.25 12.52
CA ILE A 80 -11.58 -9.43 11.63
C ILE A 80 -12.03 -9.28 10.18
N LEU A 81 -13.08 -9.97 9.75
CA LEU A 81 -13.63 -9.88 8.41
C LEU A 81 -14.04 -8.44 8.05
N GLU A 82 -14.81 -7.77 8.91
CA GLU A 82 -15.22 -6.38 8.73
C GLU A 82 -14.00 -5.45 8.53
N SER A 83 -12.91 -5.69 9.26
CA SER A 83 -11.68 -4.89 9.11
C SER A 83 -11.01 -5.10 7.74
N TYR A 84 -11.02 -6.31 7.20
CA TYR A 84 -10.49 -6.58 5.85
C TYR A 84 -11.39 -6.03 4.75
N GLU A 85 -12.71 -6.14 4.91
CA GLU A 85 -13.67 -5.53 3.98
C GLU A 85 -13.54 -4.00 3.94
N GLU A 86 -13.32 -3.36 5.09
CA GLU A 86 -13.11 -1.92 5.15
C GLU A 86 -11.81 -1.51 4.44
N ILE A 87 -10.74 -2.29 4.57
CA ILE A 87 -9.50 -2.05 3.82
C ILE A 87 -9.74 -2.16 2.32
N ALA A 88 -10.46 -3.19 1.86
CA ALA A 88 -10.80 -3.34 0.45
C ALA A 88 -11.63 -2.15 -0.08
N LYS A 89 -12.57 -1.64 0.71
CA LYS A 89 -13.33 -0.42 0.36
C LYS A 89 -12.44 0.81 0.22
N ARG A 90 -11.44 0.98 1.10
CA ARG A 90 -10.47 2.09 1.05
C ARG A 90 -9.61 2.03 -0.20
N GLN A 91 -9.12 0.85 -0.55
CA GLN A 91 -8.36 0.62 -1.77
C GLN A 91 -9.19 0.97 -3.01
N LEU A 92 -10.44 0.51 -3.07
CA LEU A 92 -11.36 0.83 -4.16
C LEU A 92 -11.73 2.32 -4.23
N ARG A 93 -11.83 3.04 -3.10
CA ARG A 93 -12.03 4.50 -3.11
C ARG A 93 -10.86 5.22 -3.77
N LEU A 94 -9.62 4.87 -3.42
CA LEU A 94 -8.42 5.44 -4.02
C LEU A 94 -8.37 5.14 -5.53
N TRP A 95 -8.63 3.89 -5.91
CA TRP A 95 -8.65 3.45 -7.30
C TRP A 95 -9.73 4.13 -8.14
N ASN A 96 -10.91 4.37 -7.54
CA ASN A 96 -12.05 5.05 -8.20
C ASN A 96 -11.97 6.58 -8.12
N LEU A 97 -10.91 7.17 -7.56
CA LEU A 97 -10.74 8.61 -7.56
C LEU A 97 -10.86 9.16 -9.01
N PRO A 98 -11.63 10.23 -9.25
CA PRO A 98 -11.77 10.74 -10.62
C PRO A 98 -10.46 11.29 -11.20
N GLN A 99 -9.56 11.76 -10.35
CA GLN A 99 -8.25 12.27 -10.73
C GLN A 99 -7.24 11.10 -10.89
N PRO A 100 -6.30 11.20 -11.84
CA PRO A 100 -5.15 10.32 -11.88
C PRO A 100 -4.32 10.42 -10.59
N VAL A 101 -3.87 9.27 -10.07
CA VAL A 101 -3.07 9.16 -8.85
C VAL A 101 -1.71 8.56 -9.18
N VAL A 102 -0.64 9.27 -8.83
CA VAL A 102 0.75 8.82 -8.99
C VAL A 102 1.35 8.54 -7.62
N ALA A 103 1.77 7.32 -7.35
CA ALA A 103 2.55 7.00 -6.16
C ALA A 103 4.02 7.35 -6.38
N ALA A 104 4.61 8.15 -5.49
CA ALA A 104 6.03 8.49 -5.44
C ALA A 104 6.70 7.67 -4.33
N VAL A 105 7.29 6.53 -4.70
CA VAL A 105 7.78 5.53 -3.76
C VAL A 105 9.28 5.66 -3.54
N HIS A 106 9.72 5.71 -2.28
CA HIS A 106 11.12 5.69 -1.86
C HIS A 106 11.29 4.85 -0.59
N GLY A 107 12.48 4.33 -0.35
CA GLY A 107 12.76 3.50 0.82
C GLY A 107 11.79 2.31 0.94
N TYR A 108 11.30 2.04 2.13
CA TYR A 108 10.40 0.89 2.36
C TYR A 108 8.98 1.13 1.87
N CYS A 109 8.47 0.18 1.09
CA CYS A 109 7.11 0.08 0.58
C CYS A 109 6.63 -1.37 0.78
N LEU A 110 6.16 -1.70 2.00
CA LEU A 110 5.95 -3.07 2.42
C LEU A 110 4.51 -3.36 2.80
N GLY A 111 4.05 -4.60 2.56
CA GLY A 111 2.75 -5.09 2.94
C GLY A 111 1.61 -4.17 2.50
N ARG A 112 0.77 -3.74 3.44
CA ARG A 112 -0.33 -2.79 3.13
C ARG A 112 0.16 -1.45 2.58
N GLY A 113 1.42 -1.07 2.81
CA GLY A 113 2.04 0.11 2.19
C GLY A 113 2.34 -0.13 0.71
N MET A 114 2.78 -1.33 0.34
CA MET A 114 2.93 -1.73 -1.05
C MET A 114 1.57 -1.77 -1.75
N GLU A 115 0.56 -2.36 -1.14
CA GLU A 115 -0.80 -2.34 -1.66
C GLU A 115 -1.30 -0.90 -1.90
N LEU A 116 -1.10 0.00 -0.93
CA LEU A 116 -1.51 1.40 -1.09
C LEU A 116 -0.86 2.05 -2.32
N ALA A 117 0.41 1.78 -2.59
CA ALA A 117 1.09 2.26 -3.79
C ALA A 117 0.55 1.62 -5.08
N LEU A 118 0.31 0.30 -5.08
CA LEU A 118 -0.13 -0.45 -6.25
C LEU A 118 -1.61 -0.21 -6.63
N TRP A 119 -2.42 0.32 -5.71
CA TRP A 119 -3.77 0.79 -6.01
C TRP A 119 -3.82 2.21 -6.58
N CYS A 120 -2.69 2.90 -6.66
CA CYS A 120 -2.56 4.11 -7.47
C CYS A 120 -2.51 3.76 -8.96
N ASP A 121 -2.80 4.72 -9.83
CA ASP A 121 -2.80 4.49 -11.29
C ASP A 121 -1.40 4.26 -11.84
N ILE A 122 -0.40 4.94 -11.30
CA ILE A 122 0.99 4.90 -11.77
C ILE A 122 1.91 4.89 -10.56
N VAL A 123 2.92 4.03 -10.56
CA VAL A 123 3.96 3.99 -9.53
C VAL A 123 5.28 4.46 -10.13
N VAL A 124 5.84 5.53 -9.56
CA VAL A 124 7.20 6.00 -9.83
C VAL A 124 8.05 5.70 -8.60
N ALA A 125 9.14 4.95 -8.76
CA ALA A 125 9.97 4.52 -7.65
C ALA A 125 11.38 5.12 -7.71
N SER A 126 11.91 5.49 -6.57
CA SER A 126 13.32 5.80 -6.38
C SER A 126 14.15 4.50 -6.37
N ALA A 127 15.38 4.54 -6.86
CA ALA A 127 16.27 3.37 -6.97
C ALA A 127 16.55 2.67 -5.63
N ASP A 128 16.44 3.41 -4.51
CA ASP A 128 16.57 2.88 -3.16
C ASP A 128 15.29 2.17 -2.66
N ALA A 129 14.16 2.29 -3.36
CA ALA A 129 12.90 1.70 -2.93
C ALA A 129 12.96 0.17 -2.82
N ARG A 130 12.29 -0.35 -1.79
CA ARG A 130 12.19 -1.77 -1.47
C ARG A 130 10.72 -2.15 -1.33
N PHE A 131 10.29 -3.11 -2.11
CA PHE A 131 8.93 -3.61 -2.17
C PHE A 131 8.86 -5.04 -1.62
N GLY A 132 7.79 -5.40 -0.93
CA GLY A 132 7.62 -6.78 -0.44
C GLY A 132 6.37 -6.95 0.41
N GLU A 133 5.95 -8.21 0.57
CA GLU A 133 4.81 -8.61 1.42
C GLU A 133 5.26 -9.66 2.44
N PRO A 134 6.02 -9.25 3.48
CA PRO A 134 6.63 -10.18 4.43
C PRO A 134 5.63 -10.83 5.39
N GLU A 135 4.35 -10.49 5.33
CA GLU A 135 3.28 -10.99 6.21
C GLU A 135 3.08 -12.49 6.12
N ILE A 136 3.41 -13.10 4.98
CA ILE A 136 3.31 -14.56 4.82
C ILE A 136 4.20 -15.31 5.83
N ARG A 137 5.28 -14.69 6.27
CA ARG A 137 6.25 -15.28 7.22
C ARG A 137 5.74 -15.35 8.65
N ASP A 138 4.64 -14.69 8.95
CA ASP A 138 3.93 -14.78 10.24
C ASP A 138 2.52 -15.36 10.12
N GLY A 139 2.26 -16.09 9.03
CA GLY A 139 1.00 -16.77 8.82
C GLY A 139 -0.13 -15.84 8.38
N SER A 140 0.15 -14.58 8.07
CA SER A 140 -0.85 -13.68 7.51
C SER A 140 -0.66 -13.49 6.00
N PHE A 141 -1.64 -12.89 5.35
CA PHE A 141 -1.61 -12.66 3.92
C PHE A 141 -2.42 -11.40 3.59
N VAL A 142 -2.02 -10.71 2.56
CA VAL A 142 -2.72 -9.52 2.07
C VAL A 142 -3.48 -9.88 0.80
N ALA A 143 -4.77 -9.54 0.74
CA ALA A 143 -5.52 -9.61 -0.51
C ALA A 143 -4.97 -8.55 -1.47
N SER A 144 -4.17 -8.99 -2.44
CA SER A 144 -3.30 -8.14 -3.23
C SER A 144 -3.81 -7.92 -4.65
N VAL A 145 -3.51 -6.72 -5.21
CA VAL A 145 -3.70 -6.42 -6.63
C VAL A 145 -2.58 -6.98 -7.51
N ILE A 146 -1.49 -7.45 -6.92
CA ILE A 146 -0.30 -7.98 -7.62
C ILE A 146 -0.65 -8.97 -8.75
N PRO A 147 -1.58 -9.96 -8.58
CA PRO A 147 -1.91 -10.90 -9.64
C PRO A 147 -2.46 -10.28 -10.95
N TRP A 148 -2.95 -9.03 -10.89
CA TRP A 148 -3.41 -8.26 -12.06
C TRP A 148 -2.32 -7.41 -12.71
N LEU A 149 -1.24 -7.14 -11.98
CA LEU A 149 -0.14 -6.29 -12.45
C LEU A 149 1.03 -7.08 -13.02
N THR A 150 1.13 -8.39 -12.68
CA THR A 150 2.21 -9.26 -13.14
C THR A 150 1.69 -10.66 -13.48
N ASN A 151 2.55 -11.53 -14.02
CA ASN A 151 2.14 -12.91 -14.28
C ASN A 151 2.04 -13.74 -12.97
N PRO A 152 1.24 -14.85 -12.98
CA PRO A 152 0.97 -15.63 -11.78
C PRO A 152 2.23 -16.23 -11.11
N GLN A 153 3.28 -16.56 -11.87
CA GLN A 153 4.51 -17.13 -11.30
C GLN A 153 5.27 -16.08 -10.49
N ARG A 154 5.40 -14.85 -11.02
CA ARG A 154 6.05 -13.74 -10.32
C ARG A 154 5.24 -13.29 -9.11
N ALA A 155 3.90 -13.22 -9.24
CA ALA A 155 3.02 -12.95 -8.11
C ALA A 155 3.22 -13.98 -6.98
N LYS A 156 3.17 -15.28 -7.31
CA LYS A 156 3.40 -16.36 -6.33
C LYS A 156 4.80 -16.31 -5.73
N LEU A 157 5.85 -16.05 -6.52
CA LEU A 157 7.21 -15.95 -6.01
C LEU A 157 7.28 -14.85 -4.93
N LEU A 158 6.80 -13.64 -5.22
CA LEU A 158 6.85 -12.53 -4.29
C LEU A 158 6.00 -12.79 -3.02
N MET A 159 4.74 -13.22 -3.23
CA MET A 159 3.78 -13.38 -2.12
C MET A 159 4.06 -14.62 -1.26
N LEU A 160 4.62 -15.71 -1.82
CA LEU A 160 4.94 -16.92 -1.05
C LEU A 160 6.26 -16.86 -0.31
N THR A 161 7.24 -16.12 -0.84
CA THR A 161 8.54 -15.95 -0.17
C THR A 161 8.53 -14.83 0.85
N GLY A 162 7.68 -13.80 0.63
CA GLY A 162 7.73 -12.55 1.39
C GLY A 162 9.05 -11.80 1.22
N ASP A 163 9.81 -12.11 0.18
CA ASP A 163 11.10 -11.46 -0.08
C ASP A 163 10.91 -9.99 -0.42
N THR A 164 11.90 -9.21 -0.05
CA THR A 164 11.98 -7.81 -0.46
C THR A 164 12.69 -7.70 -1.80
N ILE A 165 12.07 -7.04 -2.78
CA ILE A 165 12.60 -6.80 -4.11
C ILE A 165 13.00 -5.34 -4.29
N THR A 166 13.97 -5.08 -5.18
CA THR A 166 14.40 -3.73 -5.56
C THR A 166 13.39 -3.04 -6.47
N ALA A 167 13.50 -1.71 -6.62
CA ALA A 167 12.71 -0.94 -7.57
C ALA A 167 12.85 -1.47 -9.02
N GLN A 168 14.07 -1.84 -9.43
CA GLN A 168 14.34 -2.40 -10.76
C GLN A 168 13.65 -3.77 -10.95
N GLN A 169 13.68 -4.63 -9.93
CA GLN A 169 12.97 -5.91 -9.97
C GLN A 169 11.45 -5.69 -10.04
N ALA A 170 10.91 -4.75 -9.26
CA ALA A 170 9.51 -4.39 -9.29
C ALA A 170 9.08 -3.84 -10.66
N ALA A 171 9.92 -3.00 -11.31
CA ALA A 171 9.69 -2.53 -12.67
C ALA A 171 9.74 -3.67 -13.70
N ALA A 172 10.71 -4.58 -13.59
CA ALA A 172 10.79 -5.77 -14.45
C ALA A 172 9.59 -6.73 -14.28
N MET A 173 8.89 -6.64 -13.14
CA MET A 173 7.64 -7.37 -12.90
C MET A 173 6.40 -6.63 -13.42
N GLY A 174 6.50 -5.36 -13.79
CA GLY A 174 5.37 -4.52 -14.20
C GLY A 174 4.64 -3.85 -13.02
N LEU A 175 5.19 -3.90 -11.81
CA LEU A 175 4.62 -3.28 -10.61
C LEU A 175 4.95 -1.78 -10.50
N VAL A 176 6.02 -1.34 -11.14
CA VAL A 176 6.52 0.03 -11.16
C VAL A 176 6.63 0.49 -12.60
N ALA A 177 6.09 1.65 -12.92
CA ALA A 177 6.08 2.21 -14.26
C ALA A 177 7.42 2.87 -14.64
N ASP A 178 8.10 3.49 -13.66
CA ASP A 178 9.38 4.16 -13.89
C ASP A 178 10.25 4.11 -12.63
N VAL A 179 11.56 3.96 -12.83
CA VAL A 179 12.57 3.98 -11.76
C VAL A 179 13.53 5.13 -11.99
N VAL A 180 13.60 6.03 -11.02
CA VAL A 180 14.43 7.22 -11.06
C VAL A 180 15.58 7.14 -10.05
N PRO A 181 16.62 7.98 -10.17
CA PRO A 181 17.71 8.04 -9.18
C PRO A 181 17.20 8.22 -7.75
N GLU A 182 18.00 7.79 -6.79
CA GLU A 182 17.73 7.94 -5.36
C GLU A 182 17.30 9.36 -5.00
N GLY A 183 16.23 9.51 -4.22
CA GLY A 183 15.65 10.81 -3.85
C GLY A 183 14.80 11.49 -4.93
N GLY A 184 14.75 10.93 -6.15
CA GLY A 184 14.09 11.57 -7.31
C GLY A 184 12.58 11.29 -7.43
N ALA A 185 12.02 10.32 -6.71
CA ALA A 185 10.67 9.84 -6.94
C ALA A 185 9.59 10.93 -6.82
N LEU A 186 9.63 11.75 -5.77
CA LEU A 186 8.64 12.83 -5.57
C LEU A 186 8.70 13.87 -6.70
N THR A 187 9.91 14.27 -7.09
CA THR A 187 10.09 15.25 -8.17
C THR A 187 9.55 14.69 -9.49
N ALA A 188 9.90 13.47 -9.84
CA ALA A 188 9.42 12.82 -11.08
C ALA A 188 7.90 12.62 -11.07
N ALA A 189 7.33 12.19 -9.94
CA ALA A 189 5.88 12.05 -9.80
C ALA A 189 5.15 13.39 -9.90
N LYS A 190 5.66 14.47 -9.31
CA LYS A 190 5.12 15.83 -9.46
C LYS A 190 5.17 16.30 -10.92
N GLN A 191 6.26 16.07 -11.63
CA GLN A 191 6.39 16.40 -13.05
C GLN A 191 5.37 15.60 -13.90
N LEU A 192 5.22 14.30 -13.64
CA LEU A 192 4.22 13.47 -14.32
C LEU A 192 2.80 13.96 -14.00
N ALA A 193 2.48 14.16 -12.73
CA ALA A 193 1.16 14.66 -12.30
C ALA A 193 0.85 16.05 -12.91
N GLY A 194 1.84 16.94 -13.01
CA GLY A 194 1.71 18.22 -13.70
C GLY A 194 1.34 18.07 -15.18
N ARG A 195 1.95 17.12 -15.89
CA ARG A 195 1.56 16.78 -17.27
C ARG A 195 0.13 16.25 -17.33
N LEU A 196 -0.26 15.35 -16.40
CA LEU A 196 -1.61 14.80 -16.33
C LEU A 196 -2.66 15.88 -16.01
N ALA A 197 -2.31 16.88 -15.19
CA ALA A 197 -3.19 17.99 -14.85
C ALA A 197 -3.53 18.90 -16.03
N HIS A 198 -2.72 18.92 -17.09
CA HIS A 198 -3.01 19.66 -18.33
C HIS A 198 -3.98 18.92 -19.28
N LEU A 199 -4.24 17.63 -19.06
CA LEU A 199 -5.19 16.91 -19.89
C LEU A 199 -6.63 17.41 -19.67
N PRO A 200 -7.51 17.36 -20.69
CA PRO A 200 -8.94 17.54 -20.46
C PRO A 200 -9.43 16.53 -19.41
N SER A 201 -9.99 17.02 -18.29
CA SER A 201 -10.35 16.18 -17.14
C SER A 201 -11.30 15.03 -17.49
N GLY A 202 -12.24 15.28 -18.38
CA GLY A 202 -13.15 14.24 -18.86
C GLY A 202 -12.43 13.11 -19.59
N ALA A 203 -11.41 13.43 -20.41
CA ALA A 203 -10.63 12.43 -21.13
C ALA A 203 -9.75 11.60 -20.19
N ALA A 204 -9.03 12.25 -19.25
CA ALA A 204 -8.22 11.57 -18.26
C ALA A 204 -9.07 10.61 -17.40
N ARG A 205 -10.22 11.08 -16.92
CA ARG A 205 -11.20 10.25 -16.18
C ARG A 205 -11.71 9.07 -17.01
N ALA A 206 -12.04 9.30 -18.29
CA ALA A 206 -12.55 8.24 -19.15
C ALA A 206 -11.52 7.14 -19.39
N VAL A 207 -10.26 7.49 -19.66
CA VAL A 207 -9.16 6.52 -19.82
C VAL A 207 -8.92 5.73 -18.54
N LYS A 208 -8.81 6.41 -17.38
CA LYS A 208 -8.65 5.74 -16.07
C LYS A 208 -9.80 4.75 -15.83
N ARG A 209 -11.04 5.20 -16.02
CA ARG A 209 -12.24 4.36 -15.82
C ARG A 209 -12.29 3.19 -16.79
N TYR A 210 -11.88 3.38 -18.05
CA TYR A 210 -11.85 2.31 -19.04
C TYR A 210 -10.84 1.21 -18.63
N VAL A 211 -9.62 1.59 -18.27
CA VAL A 211 -8.60 0.62 -17.81
C VAL A 211 -9.07 -0.11 -16.56
N GLY A 212 -9.64 0.62 -15.59
CA GLY A 212 -10.22 0.04 -14.39
C GLY A 212 -11.34 -0.96 -14.70
N ALA A 213 -12.27 -0.60 -15.62
CA ALA A 213 -13.37 -1.48 -16.02
C ALA A 213 -12.88 -2.80 -16.65
N VAL A 214 -11.78 -2.77 -17.41
CA VAL A 214 -11.16 -4.00 -17.95
C VAL A 214 -10.73 -4.92 -16.80
N GLN A 215 -10.10 -4.40 -15.76
CA GLN A 215 -9.67 -5.17 -14.59
C GLN A 215 -10.87 -5.69 -13.77
N GLU A 216 -11.94 -4.88 -13.64
CA GLU A 216 -13.19 -5.30 -12.99
C GLU A 216 -13.85 -6.48 -13.73
N LEU A 217 -13.94 -6.40 -15.05
CA LEU A 217 -14.47 -7.48 -15.89
C LEU A 217 -13.63 -8.76 -15.82
N GLN A 218 -12.34 -8.63 -15.57
CA GLN A 218 -11.43 -9.75 -15.30
C GLN A 218 -11.55 -10.31 -13.88
N GLY A 219 -12.45 -9.78 -13.05
CA GLY A 219 -12.76 -10.31 -11.73
C GLY A 219 -11.99 -9.67 -10.57
N LEU A 220 -11.31 -8.54 -10.75
CA LEU A 220 -10.51 -7.88 -9.70
C LEU A 220 -11.33 -7.68 -8.40
N VAL A 221 -12.51 -7.09 -8.48
CA VAL A 221 -13.36 -6.81 -7.31
C VAL A 221 -13.84 -8.11 -6.62
N ALA A 222 -14.19 -9.13 -7.42
CA ALA A 222 -14.61 -10.42 -6.88
C ALA A 222 -13.46 -11.13 -6.15
N ALA A 223 -12.25 -11.09 -6.72
CA ALA A 223 -11.08 -11.68 -6.12
C ALA A 223 -10.62 -10.92 -4.86
N GLN A 224 -10.79 -9.59 -4.80
CA GLN A 224 -10.55 -8.82 -3.59
C GLN A 224 -11.48 -9.24 -2.44
N LYS A 225 -12.76 -9.45 -2.72
CA LYS A 225 -13.72 -9.96 -1.72
C LYS A 225 -13.34 -11.35 -1.23
N TYR A 226 -12.99 -12.26 -2.15
CA TYR A 226 -12.53 -13.59 -1.81
C TYR A 226 -11.24 -13.55 -1.00
N GLY A 227 -10.26 -12.74 -1.42
CA GLY A 227 -8.99 -12.56 -0.73
C GLY A 227 -9.16 -11.98 0.67
N SER A 228 -10.07 -11.02 0.86
CA SER A 228 -10.38 -10.45 2.17
C SER A 228 -10.96 -11.51 3.12
N ALA A 229 -11.87 -12.36 2.63
CA ALA A 229 -12.43 -13.45 3.42
C ALA A 229 -11.37 -14.51 3.79
N LEU A 230 -10.50 -14.87 2.85
CA LEU A 230 -9.40 -15.80 3.08
C LEU A 230 -8.37 -15.21 4.07
N ALA A 231 -8.01 -13.93 3.94
CA ALA A 231 -7.11 -13.25 4.87
C ALA A 231 -7.70 -13.14 6.27
N ALA A 232 -9.02 -12.91 6.38
CA ALA A 232 -9.71 -12.91 7.66
C ALA A 232 -9.72 -14.31 8.31
N LEU A 233 -9.94 -15.38 7.52
CA LEU A 233 -9.84 -16.76 7.99
C LEU A 233 -8.42 -17.04 8.53
N MET A 234 -7.38 -16.75 7.76
CA MET A 234 -5.98 -16.95 8.20
C MET A 234 -5.70 -16.20 9.51
N ARG A 235 -6.19 -14.97 9.63
CA ARG A 235 -6.00 -14.15 10.84
C ARG A 235 -6.80 -14.65 12.07
N SER A 236 -7.80 -15.48 11.86
CA SER A 236 -8.58 -16.10 12.95
C SER A 236 -7.98 -17.41 13.46
N LEU A 237 -6.97 -17.96 12.79
CA LEU A 237 -6.26 -19.15 13.22
C LEU A 237 -5.38 -18.86 14.45
N THR A 238 -5.20 -19.86 15.29
CA THR A 238 -4.32 -19.79 16.45
C THR A 238 -2.85 -19.83 16.05
N ALA A 239 -1.97 -19.44 16.96
CA ALA A 239 -0.53 -19.54 16.75
C ALA A 239 -0.09 -21.00 16.49
N GLU A 240 -0.73 -21.98 17.15
CA GLU A 240 -0.48 -23.41 16.98
C GLU A 240 -0.86 -23.87 15.56
N GLU A 241 -2.07 -23.50 15.08
CA GLU A 241 -2.54 -23.85 13.74
C GLU A 241 -1.68 -23.24 12.63
N LEU A 242 -1.06 -22.09 12.91
CA LEU A 242 -0.13 -21.40 12.00
C LEU A 242 1.34 -21.86 12.16
N GLY A 243 1.67 -22.60 13.22
CA GLY A 243 3.04 -23.00 13.52
C GLY A 243 3.96 -21.83 13.90
N ILE A 244 3.42 -20.79 14.53
CA ILE A 244 4.15 -19.55 14.88
C ILE A 244 4.22 -19.27 16.38
N GLU A 245 4.01 -20.28 17.24
CA GLU A 245 3.98 -20.11 18.70
C GLU A 245 5.26 -19.51 19.24
N GLU A 246 6.41 -19.89 18.66
CA GLU A 246 7.70 -19.36 19.09
C GLU A 246 7.82 -17.86 18.75
N LEU A 247 7.34 -17.44 17.58
CA LEU A 247 7.31 -16.03 17.20
C LEU A 247 6.42 -15.20 18.14
N VAL A 248 5.27 -15.77 18.55
CA VAL A 248 4.38 -15.11 19.52
C VAL A 248 5.07 -14.98 20.87
N ARG A 249 5.70 -16.04 21.37
CA ARG A 249 6.48 -16.01 22.63
C ARG A 249 7.61 -14.97 22.61
N ILE A 250 8.35 -14.90 21.48
CA ILE A 250 9.40 -13.89 21.31
C ILE A 250 8.80 -12.48 21.35
N ARG A 251 7.66 -12.25 20.69
CA ARG A 251 6.99 -10.95 20.67
C ARG A 251 6.56 -10.52 22.08
N GLU A 252 5.97 -11.42 22.85
CA GLU A 252 5.52 -11.17 24.23
C GLU A 252 6.67 -10.90 25.20
N ALA A 253 7.73 -11.68 25.10
CA ALA A 253 8.88 -11.61 26.02
C ALA A 253 9.88 -10.50 25.65
N GLN A 254 10.13 -10.24 24.38
CA GLN A 254 11.24 -9.41 23.89
C GLN A 254 10.78 -8.23 23.00
N GLY A 255 9.48 -8.17 22.67
CA GLY A 255 8.88 -7.08 21.92
C GLY A 255 9.02 -7.20 20.40
N LEU A 256 8.49 -6.18 19.70
CA LEU A 256 8.32 -6.18 18.24
C LEU A 256 9.63 -6.33 17.47
N ARG A 257 10.73 -5.70 17.93
CA ARG A 257 12.02 -5.77 17.22
C ARG A 257 12.59 -7.19 17.18
N ALA A 258 12.54 -7.89 18.29
CA ALA A 258 13.00 -9.28 18.38
C ALA A 258 12.13 -10.22 17.55
N TYR A 259 10.81 -10.02 17.61
CA TYR A 259 9.86 -10.74 16.77
C TYR A 259 10.17 -10.60 15.28
N LEU A 260 10.34 -9.37 14.76
CA LEU A 260 10.66 -9.15 13.35
C LEU A 260 11.99 -9.79 12.95
N ALA A 261 13.00 -9.70 13.82
CA ALA A 261 14.29 -10.34 13.58
C ALA A 261 14.16 -11.86 13.51
N ALA A 262 13.43 -12.49 14.44
CA ALA A 262 13.20 -13.93 14.47
C ALA A 262 12.37 -14.41 13.27
N ARG A 263 11.32 -13.65 12.90
CA ARG A 263 10.49 -13.93 11.74
C ARG A 263 11.29 -13.97 10.44
N ASP A 264 12.22 -13.03 10.27
CA ASP A 264 12.94 -12.85 9.02
C ASP A 264 14.25 -13.65 8.95
N ALA A 265 14.78 -14.12 10.11
CA ALA A 265 16.04 -14.85 10.18
C ALA A 265 16.12 -16.10 9.26
N PRO A 266 15.09 -16.96 9.14
CA PRO A 266 15.14 -18.12 8.24
C PRO A 266 15.23 -17.76 6.76
N PHE A 267 14.93 -16.52 6.39
CA PHE A 267 14.88 -16.01 5.01
C PHE A 267 16.04 -15.07 4.69
N ALA A 268 16.96 -14.84 5.63
CA ALA A 268 18.17 -14.05 5.40
C ALA A 268 19.07 -14.77 4.39
N ARG A 269 19.43 -14.05 3.30
CA ARG A 269 20.37 -14.50 2.26
C ARG A 269 21.74 -13.91 2.47
#